data_f849dc2ada6c621342e872f75f010bf7
#
_entry.id   f849dc2ada6c621342e872f75f010bf7
#
_cell.length_a   1.000
_cell.length_b   1.000
_cell.length_c   1.000
_cell.angle_alpha   90.00
_cell.angle_beta   90.00
_cell.angle_gamma   90.00
#
_symmetry.space_group_name_H-M   'P 1'
#
loop_
_entity.id
_entity.type
_entity.pdbx_description
1 polymer ?
#
loop_
_entity_poly.entity_id
_entity_poly.type
_entity_poly.pdbx_seq_one_letter_code
_entity_poly.pdbx_strand_id
1 'polypeptide(L)'
;MSIEPLKKQDGRSLRAQKTYDEAHKKLIKSAVELFNNPLVSHEKVTVSQIAKHAGVSVATAYNHFPENKLDVYGSLFQLGFKDVADELNAFLETSPEPGAAITMFLDTIANKVVELGNAIRFAWFEVRDIQ
;
A
#
# COMPACT_ATOMS: atom_id res chain seq x y z
N MET A 1 26.99 26.42 10.79
CA MET A 1 26.30 25.14 10.51
C MET A 1 26.67 24.70 9.10
N SER A 2 27.49 23.69 8.97
CA SER A 2 27.78 23.10 7.68
C SER A 2 26.64 22.13 7.33
N ILE A 3 25.92 22.44 6.25
CA ILE A 3 24.97 21.52 5.66
C ILE A 3 25.80 20.43 4.97
N GLU A 4 25.76 19.22 5.48
CA GLU A 4 26.36 18.09 4.77
C GLU A 4 25.72 17.94 3.39
N PRO A 5 26.50 17.88 2.29
CA PRO A 5 25.92 17.64 0.98
C PRO A 5 25.22 16.28 0.99
N LEU A 6 23.97 16.25 0.52
CA LEU A 6 23.25 15.02 0.29
C LEU A 6 24.16 14.07 -0.51
N LYS A 7 24.51 12.91 0.09
CA LYS A 7 25.29 11.89 -0.59
C LYS A 7 24.57 11.54 -1.89
N LYS A 8 25.26 11.78 -3.02
CA LYS A 8 24.78 11.35 -4.32
C LYS A 8 24.56 9.85 -4.27
N GLN A 9 23.29 9.42 -4.36
CA GLN A 9 22.98 7.99 -4.37
C GLN A 9 23.69 7.33 -5.56
N ASP A 10 24.43 6.26 -5.29
CA ASP A 10 25.07 5.44 -6.32
C ASP A 10 24.01 4.86 -7.26
N GLY A 11 24.29 4.79 -8.56
CA GLY A 11 23.38 4.21 -9.56
C GLY A 11 22.96 2.77 -9.26
N ARG A 12 23.79 2.00 -8.55
CA ARG A 12 23.43 0.66 -8.06
C ARG A 12 22.34 0.72 -6.99
N SER A 13 22.46 1.67 -6.05
CA SER A 13 21.47 1.89 -5.00
C SER A 13 20.11 2.31 -5.56
N LEU A 14 20.11 3.20 -6.57
CA LEU A 14 18.89 3.63 -7.25
C LEU A 14 18.22 2.47 -8.01
N ARG A 15 18.98 1.61 -8.67
CA ARG A 15 18.44 0.43 -9.38
C ARG A 15 17.89 -0.59 -8.40
N ALA A 16 18.56 -0.84 -7.29
CA ALA A 16 18.10 -1.74 -6.25
C ALA A 16 16.79 -1.24 -5.63
N GLN A 17 16.70 0.08 -5.37
CA GLN A 17 15.48 0.70 -4.85
C GLN A 17 14.32 0.59 -5.84
N LYS A 18 14.57 0.84 -7.12
CA LYS A 18 13.56 0.71 -8.17
C LYS A 18 13.04 -0.73 -8.27
N THR A 19 13.94 -1.71 -8.26
CA THR A 19 13.58 -3.14 -8.29
C THR A 19 12.75 -3.52 -7.07
N TYR A 20 13.12 -3.03 -5.88
CA TYR A 20 12.38 -3.23 -4.65
C TYR A 20 10.97 -2.64 -4.75
N ASP A 21 10.85 -1.40 -5.19
CA ASP A 21 9.55 -0.71 -5.32
C ASP A 21 8.64 -1.39 -6.33
N GLU A 22 9.17 -1.86 -7.46
CA GLU A 22 8.42 -2.61 -8.47
C GLU A 22 7.90 -3.94 -7.93
N ALA A 23 8.74 -4.69 -7.20
CA ALA A 23 8.33 -5.94 -6.56
C ALA A 23 7.27 -5.69 -5.48
N HIS A 24 7.42 -4.64 -4.68
CA HIS A 24 6.47 -4.25 -3.65
C HIS A 24 5.09 -3.93 -4.25
N LYS A 25 5.04 -3.16 -5.32
CA LYS A 25 3.80 -2.84 -6.05
C LYS A 25 3.09 -4.09 -6.57
N LYS A 26 3.84 -5.02 -7.17
CA LYS A 26 3.29 -6.31 -7.64
C LYS A 26 2.71 -7.13 -6.51
N LEU A 27 3.40 -7.20 -5.38
CA LEU A 27 2.96 -7.93 -4.20
C LEU A 27 1.67 -7.33 -3.61
N ILE A 28 1.61 -6.02 -3.46
CA ILE A 28 0.42 -5.34 -2.93
C ILE A 28 -0.77 -5.48 -3.89
N LYS A 29 -0.58 -5.30 -5.19
CA LYS A 29 -1.62 -5.54 -6.19
C LYS A 29 -2.18 -6.96 -6.09
N SER A 30 -1.30 -7.95 -6.01
CA SER A 30 -1.68 -9.35 -5.87
C SER A 30 -2.43 -9.64 -4.57
N ALA A 31 -2.02 -9.01 -3.46
CA ALA A 31 -2.72 -9.12 -2.18
C ALA A 31 -4.16 -8.58 -2.29
N VAL A 32 -4.34 -7.41 -2.89
CA VAL A 32 -5.68 -6.83 -3.13
C VAL A 32 -6.54 -7.76 -3.97
N GLU A 33 -6.01 -8.30 -5.07
CA GLU A 33 -6.72 -9.23 -5.94
C GLU A 33 -7.14 -10.52 -5.21
N LEU A 34 -6.26 -11.10 -4.41
CA LEU A 34 -6.55 -12.31 -3.64
C LEU A 34 -7.58 -12.06 -2.53
N PHE A 35 -7.48 -10.95 -1.81
CA PHE A 35 -8.44 -10.61 -0.76
C PHE A 35 -9.82 -10.28 -1.33
N ASN A 36 -9.91 -9.78 -2.54
CA ASN A 36 -11.18 -9.46 -3.22
C ASN A 36 -11.76 -10.65 -3.99
N ASN A 37 -11.03 -11.76 -4.10
CA ASN A 37 -11.53 -12.96 -4.77
C ASN A 37 -12.57 -13.67 -3.86
N PRO A 38 -13.85 -13.78 -4.28
CA PRO A 38 -14.89 -14.40 -3.46
C PRO A 38 -14.69 -15.92 -3.25
N LEU A 39 -13.85 -16.55 -4.08
CA LEU A 39 -13.54 -17.98 -3.99
C LEU A 39 -12.40 -18.28 -3.00
N VAL A 40 -11.71 -17.24 -2.51
CA VAL A 40 -10.57 -17.38 -1.61
C VAL A 40 -10.95 -16.83 -0.23
N SER A 41 -10.83 -17.68 0.81
CA SER A 41 -10.97 -17.21 2.19
C SER A 41 -9.76 -16.34 2.55
N HIS A 42 -10.01 -15.13 3.06
CA HIS A 42 -8.93 -14.21 3.45
C HIS A 42 -8.01 -14.80 4.53
N GLU A 43 -8.54 -15.64 5.40
CA GLU A 43 -7.76 -16.33 6.45
C GLU A 43 -6.72 -17.29 5.88
N LYS A 44 -6.98 -17.82 4.69
CA LYS A 44 -6.09 -18.75 3.99
C LYS A 44 -5.07 -18.07 3.09
N VAL A 45 -5.18 -16.76 2.88
CA VAL A 45 -4.20 -16.01 2.08
C VAL A 45 -2.90 -15.92 2.87
N THR A 46 -1.81 -16.40 2.28
CA THR A 46 -0.45 -16.38 2.85
C THR A 46 0.47 -15.51 2.02
N VAL A 47 1.58 -15.06 2.60
CA VAL A 47 2.63 -14.34 1.87
C VAL A 47 3.16 -15.19 0.70
N SER A 48 3.29 -16.52 0.87
CA SER A 48 3.67 -17.43 -0.20
C SER A 48 2.70 -17.42 -1.37
N GLN A 49 1.40 -17.39 -1.11
CA GLN A 49 0.37 -17.32 -2.16
C GLN A 49 0.39 -15.97 -2.88
N ILE A 50 0.57 -14.88 -2.13
CA ILE A 50 0.73 -13.54 -2.70
C ILE A 50 1.94 -13.51 -3.64
N ALA A 51 3.07 -14.06 -3.21
CA ALA A 51 4.28 -14.16 -4.01
C ALA A 51 4.07 -14.91 -5.33
N LYS A 52 3.44 -16.07 -5.26
CA LYS A 52 3.14 -16.89 -6.45
C LYS A 52 2.23 -16.16 -7.42
N HIS A 53 1.18 -15.53 -6.91
CA HIS A 53 0.25 -14.76 -7.73
C HIS A 53 0.92 -13.55 -8.38
N ALA A 54 1.84 -12.90 -7.69
CA ALA A 54 2.60 -11.75 -8.19
C ALA A 54 3.72 -12.13 -9.16
N GLY A 55 4.11 -13.39 -9.25
CA GLY A 55 5.28 -13.81 -10.01
C GLY A 55 6.61 -13.37 -9.36
N VAL A 56 6.62 -13.24 -8.04
CA VAL A 56 7.79 -12.86 -7.23
C VAL A 56 8.24 -14.06 -6.42
N SER A 57 9.54 -14.21 -6.18
CA SER A 57 10.03 -15.31 -5.36
C SER A 57 9.51 -15.19 -3.92
N VAL A 58 9.27 -16.34 -3.27
CA VAL A 58 8.81 -16.38 -1.88
C VAL A 58 9.81 -15.70 -0.94
N ALA A 59 11.11 -15.92 -1.15
CA ALA A 59 12.16 -15.26 -0.36
C ALA A 59 12.10 -13.72 -0.48
N THR A 60 11.91 -13.19 -1.69
CA THR A 60 11.73 -11.75 -1.92
C THR A 60 10.48 -11.23 -1.20
N ALA A 61 9.36 -11.95 -1.29
CA ALA A 61 8.12 -11.57 -0.62
C ALA A 61 8.30 -11.50 0.91
N TYR A 62 8.98 -12.43 1.53
CA TYR A 62 9.28 -12.38 2.96
C TYR A 62 10.24 -11.26 3.35
N ASN A 63 11.09 -10.79 2.45
CA ASN A 63 11.89 -9.58 2.69
C ASN A 63 11.02 -8.31 2.75
N HIS A 64 9.93 -8.27 1.97
CA HIS A 64 8.94 -7.18 2.01
C HIS A 64 8.00 -7.27 3.22
N PHE A 65 7.66 -8.48 3.64
CA PHE A 65 6.66 -8.77 4.68
C PHE A 65 7.23 -9.70 5.75
N PRO A 66 8.23 -9.25 6.55
CA PRO A 66 8.87 -10.11 7.56
C PRO A 66 7.91 -10.53 8.69
N GLU A 67 6.91 -9.70 9.01
CA GLU A 67 5.84 -10.00 9.98
C GLU A 67 4.61 -10.66 9.31
N ASN A 68 4.80 -11.31 8.17
CA ASN A 68 3.76 -11.99 7.40
C ASN A 68 2.59 -11.05 7.02
N LYS A 69 1.36 -11.50 7.22
CA LYS A 69 0.16 -10.75 6.84
C LYS A 69 0.04 -9.39 7.52
N LEU A 70 0.58 -9.20 8.71
CA LEU A 70 0.53 -7.92 9.41
C LEU A 70 1.20 -6.81 8.60
N ASP A 71 2.35 -7.10 8.01
CA ASP A 71 3.04 -6.16 7.12
C ASP A 71 2.27 -5.90 5.82
N VAL A 72 1.59 -6.92 5.29
CA VAL A 72 0.70 -6.75 4.12
C VAL A 72 -0.42 -5.77 4.44
N TYR A 73 -1.10 -5.95 5.56
CA TYR A 73 -2.17 -5.05 5.99
C TYR A 73 -1.65 -3.62 6.25
N GLY A 74 -0.50 -3.49 6.90
CA GLY A 74 0.16 -2.20 7.11
C GLY A 74 0.47 -1.49 5.80
N SER A 75 0.99 -2.21 4.82
CA SER A 75 1.27 -1.67 3.49
C SER A 75 0.01 -1.23 2.74
N LEU A 76 -1.10 -1.96 2.88
CA LEU A 76 -2.40 -1.59 2.29
C LEU A 76 -2.93 -0.29 2.88
N PHE A 77 -2.87 -0.12 4.20
CA PHE A 77 -3.25 1.12 4.87
C PHE A 77 -2.37 2.29 4.44
N GLN A 78 -1.05 2.08 4.44
CA GLN A 78 -0.09 3.11 4.05
C GLN A 78 -0.32 3.58 2.61
N LEU A 79 -0.56 2.66 1.68
CA LEU A 79 -0.87 2.99 0.29
C LEU A 79 -2.17 3.80 0.18
N GLY A 80 -3.22 3.38 0.86
CA GLY A 80 -4.51 4.06 0.85
C GLY A 80 -4.41 5.49 1.40
N PHE A 81 -3.75 5.67 2.53
CA PHE A 81 -3.54 6.99 3.12
C PHE A 81 -2.67 7.89 2.26
N LYS A 82 -1.62 7.35 1.67
CA LYS A 82 -0.74 8.12 0.78
C LYS A 82 -1.49 8.66 -0.44
N ASP A 83 -2.27 7.81 -1.11
CA ASP A 83 -3.03 8.19 -2.28
C ASP A 83 -4.07 9.29 -1.95
N VAL A 84 -4.80 9.13 -0.85
CA VAL A 84 -5.77 10.14 -0.38
C VAL A 84 -5.07 11.46 -0.06
N ALA A 85 -3.93 11.41 0.63
CA ALA A 85 -3.17 12.62 0.97
C ALA A 85 -2.63 13.33 -0.27
N ASP A 86 -2.10 12.59 -1.24
CA ASP A 86 -1.55 13.15 -2.48
C ASP A 86 -2.66 13.84 -3.29
N GLU A 87 -3.82 13.21 -3.46
CA GLU A 87 -4.96 13.80 -4.16
C GLU A 87 -5.50 15.04 -3.46
N LEU A 88 -5.64 14.98 -2.14
CA LEU A 88 -6.11 16.12 -1.34
C LEU A 88 -5.14 17.30 -1.42
N ASN A 89 -3.85 17.05 -1.29
CA ASN A 89 -2.84 18.10 -1.37
C ASN A 89 -2.85 18.77 -2.75
N ALA A 90 -2.93 18.01 -3.83
CA ALA A 90 -3.02 18.54 -5.18
C ALA A 90 -4.26 19.43 -5.36
N PHE A 91 -5.40 19.01 -4.79
CA PHE A 91 -6.63 19.82 -4.85
C PHE A 91 -6.54 21.10 -4.01
N LEU A 92 -5.95 21.03 -2.80
CA LEU A 92 -5.76 22.19 -1.94
C LEU A 92 -4.85 23.26 -2.56
N GLU A 93 -3.90 22.86 -3.41
CA GLU A 93 -3.06 23.80 -4.16
C GLU A 93 -3.87 24.68 -5.12
N THR A 94 -5.07 24.28 -5.51
CA THR A 94 -5.99 25.10 -6.33
C THR A 94 -6.75 26.14 -5.54
N SER A 95 -6.52 26.26 -4.24
CA SER A 95 -7.22 27.21 -3.32
C SER A 95 -8.75 27.07 -3.38
N PRO A 96 -9.30 25.86 -3.18
CA PRO A 96 -10.74 25.63 -3.27
C PRO A 96 -11.49 26.22 -2.09
N GLU A 97 -12.80 26.41 -2.27
CA GLU A 97 -13.70 26.69 -1.14
C GLU A 97 -13.66 25.53 -0.12
N PRO A 98 -13.75 25.82 1.20
CA PRO A 98 -13.67 24.81 2.25
C PRO A 98 -14.65 23.64 2.08
N GLY A 99 -15.89 23.94 1.69
CA GLY A 99 -16.89 22.90 1.43
C GLY A 99 -16.51 21.96 0.28
N ALA A 100 -15.93 22.51 -0.78
CA ALA A 100 -15.44 21.72 -1.91
C ALA A 100 -14.27 20.82 -1.49
N ALA A 101 -13.38 21.31 -0.64
CA ALA A 101 -12.25 20.52 -0.11
C ALA A 101 -12.73 19.35 0.74
N ILE A 102 -13.72 19.53 1.61
CA ILE A 102 -14.32 18.49 2.42
C ILE A 102 -15.01 17.44 1.54
N THR A 103 -15.80 17.88 0.57
CA THR A 103 -16.48 16.97 -0.36
C THR A 103 -15.47 16.12 -1.14
N MET A 104 -14.44 16.73 -1.68
CA MET A 104 -13.38 16.02 -2.39
C MET A 104 -12.66 15.01 -1.49
N PHE A 105 -12.35 15.36 -0.26
CA PHE A 105 -11.73 14.46 0.70
C PHE A 105 -12.59 13.22 0.99
N LEU A 106 -13.90 13.42 1.23
CA LEU A 106 -14.83 12.33 1.48
C LEU A 106 -15.01 11.43 0.26
N ASP A 107 -15.12 12.01 -0.93
CA ASP A 107 -15.22 11.26 -2.18
C ASP A 107 -13.95 10.44 -2.46
N THR A 108 -12.77 11.01 -2.22
CA THR A 108 -11.50 10.31 -2.39
C THR A 108 -11.37 9.13 -1.44
N ILE A 109 -11.74 9.28 -0.17
CA ILE A 109 -11.77 8.18 0.80
C ILE A 109 -12.76 7.11 0.36
N ALA A 110 -13.98 7.49 -0.01
CA ALA A 110 -15.01 6.53 -0.44
C ALA A 110 -14.56 5.73 -1.66
N ASN A 111 -13.96 6.38 -2.65
CA ASN A 111 -13.43 5.73 -3.84
C ASN A 111 -12.29 4.77 -3.50
N LYS A 112 -11.41 5.15 -2.59
CA LYS A 112 -10.30 4.30 -2.14
C LYS A 112 -10.81 3.06 -1.39
N VAL A 113 -11.80 3.20 -0.55
CA VAL A 113 -12.43 2.07 0.16
C VAL A 113 -13.07 1.10 -0.83
N VAL A 114 -13.74 1.61 -1.87
CA VAL A 114 -14.33 0.77 -2.93
C VAL A 114 -13.24 0.07 -3.74
N GLU A 115 -12.17 0.77 -4.11
CA GLU A 115 -11.03 0.22 -4.87
C GLU A 115 -10.33 -0.91 -4.11
N LEU A 116 -10.04 -0.70 -2.83
CA LEU A 116 -9.39 -1.70 -1.99
C LEU A 116 -10.35 -2.81 -1.54
N GLY A 117 -11.65 -2.51 -1.51
CA GLY A 117 -12.71 -3.50 -1.27
C GLY A 117 -12.50 -4.30 0.01
N ASN A 118 -12.59 -5.62 -0.11
CA ASN A 118 -12.44 -6.52 1.03
C ASN A 118 -11.02 -6.49 1.66
N ALA A 119 -10.00 -6.11 0.91
CA ALA A 119 -8.64 -6.02 1.43
C ALA A 119 -8.56 -5.06 2.63
N ILE A 120 -9.13 -3.85 2.51
CA ILE A 120 -9.15 -2.87 3.61
C ILE A 120 -10.05 -3.33 4.77
N ARG A 121 -11.16 -3.98 4.45
CA ARG A 121 -12.07 -4.53 5.47
C ARG A 121 -11.38 -5.58 6.33
N PHE A 122 -10.72 -6.54 5.72
CA PHE A 122 -10.00 -7.60 6.43
C PHE A 122 -8.82 -7.04 7.21
N ALA A 123 -8.07 -6.11 6.64
CA ALA A 123 -6.99 -5.42 7.33
C ALA A 123 -7.50 -4.73 8.61
N TRP A 124 -8.64 -4.05 8.53
CA TRP A 124 -9.24 -3.39 9.69
C TRP A 124 -9.59 -4.37 10.81
N PHE A 125 -10.23 -5.49 10.49
CA PHE A 125 -10.62 -6.48 11.50
C PHE A 125 -9.41 -7.17 12.13
N GLU A 126 -8.42 -7.57 11.33
CA GLU A 126 -7.22 -8.23 11.82
C GLU A 126 -6.37 -7.33 12.72
N VAL A 127 -6.22 -6.05 12.37
CA VAL A 127 -5.44 -5.10 13.17
C VAL A 127 -6.15 -4.76 14.49
N ARG A 128 -7.47 -4.69 14.49
CA ARG A 128 -8.25 -4.42 15.70
C ARG A 128 -8.09 -5.51 16.75
N ASP A 129 -7.97 -6.76 16.33
CA ASP A 129 -7.90 -7.92 17.23
C ASP A 129 -6.49 -8.16 17.80
N ILE A 130 -5.50 -7.37 17.39
CA ILE A 130 -4.13 -7.35 17.95
C ILE A 130 -4.11 -6.40 19.16
N GLN A 131 -4.67 -6.79 20.28
CA GLN A 131 -4.51 -6.11 21.57
C GLN A 131 -3.95 -7.06 22.62
#